data_18f11538343fab5dbba06e305b50b0e9
#
_entry.id   18f11538343fab5dbba06e305b50b0e9
#
_cell.length_a   1.000
_cell.length_b   1.000
_cell.length_c   1.000
_cell.angle_alpha   90.00
_cell.angle_beta   90.00
_cell.angle_gamma   90.00
#
_symmetry.space_group_name_H-M   'P 1'
#
loop_
_entity.id
_entity.type
_entity.pdbx_description
1 polymer ?
#
loop_
_entity_poly.entity_id
_entity_poly.type
_entity_poly.pdbx_seq_one_letter_code
_entity_poly.pdbx_strand_id
1 'polypeptide(L)'
;MCGRYKMTAEERSYLKKFGFLDPEEYFDIHGYQKRPEVFPGEWITAINNKYEFEEIWWTIEDYDSKGKWQRAINARSETLTKVPMFAAAFANDRILIPATGVFEWQLQPDKSKIKYDLSFDEPIFAFAGIARNCKIKDQIKRCGVILTTQANDVFREIHNSKYRQPVVIREQDYEEWLDPKRPLSELWRMLKPLPAEETHFRIAD
;
A
#
# COMPACT_ATOMS: atom_id res chain seq x y z
N MET A 1 -4.93 -7.92 -7.83
CA MET A 1 -3.81 -7.33 -7.05
C MET A 1 -4.04 -5.84 -7.10
N CYS A 2 -3.97 -5.15 -5.96
CA CYS A 2 -4.14 -3.71 -5.88
C CYS A 2 -3.10 -3.03 -6.79
N GLY A 3 -3.53 -2.58 -7.94
CA GLY A 3 -2.69 -1.96 -8.96
C GLY A 3 -3.05 -0.49 -9.23
N ARG A 4 -4.02 0.04 -8.51
CA ARG A 4 -4.47 1.43 -8.62
C ARG A 4 -5.07 1.90 -7.30
N TYR A 5 -4.71 3.08 -6.89
CA TYR A 5 -5.35 3.75 -5.76
C TYR A 5 -5.48 5.26 -6.03
N LYS A 6 -6.12 5.98 -5.13
CA LYS A 6 -6.23 7.43 -5.19
C LYS A 6 -5.87 8.06 -3.85
N MET A 7 -5.41 9.30 -3.92
CA MET A 7 -5.17 10.18 -2.79
C MET A 7 -5.74 11.56 -3.13
N THR A 8 -6.98 11.80 -2.74
CA THR A 8 -7.76 12.99 -3.12
C THR A 8 -8.20 13.83 -1.93
N ALA A 9 -7.71 13.53 -0.72
CA ALA A 9 -7.99 14.34 0.47
C ALA A 9 -7.53 15.79 0.27
N GLU A 10 -8.15 16.71 1.01
CA GLU A 10 -7.61 18.05 1.15
C GLU A 10 -6.32 17.99 1.98
N GLU A 11 -5.33 18.80 1.64
CA GLU A 11 -4.05 18.86 2.32
C GLU A 11 -4.20 18.95 3.84
N ARG A 12 -5.01 19.89 4.31
CA ARG A 12 -5.28 20.06 5.75
C ARG A 12 -5.83 18.80 6.42
N SER A 13 -6.68 18.03 5.74
CA SER A 13 -7.24 16.79 6.26
C SER A 13 -6.19 15.69 6.32
N TYR A 14 -5.32 15.64 5.31
CA TYR A 14 -4.18 14.76 5.26
C TYR A 14 -3.20 15.02 6.41
N LEU A 15 -2.83 16.29 6.60
CA LEU A 15 -1.96 16.73 7.69
C LEU A 15 -2.55 16.39 9.05
N LYS A 16 -3.85 16.61 9.24
CA LYS A 16 -4.54 16.28 10.50
C LYS A 16 -4.52 14.77 10.77
N LYS A 17 -4.70 13.94 9.74
CA LYS A 17 -4.71 12.47 9.87
C LYS A 17 -3.34 11.93 10.30
N PHE A 18 -2.27 12.49 9.76
CA PHE A 18 -0.90 12.07 10.03
C PHE A 18 -0.12 13.12 10.85
N GLY A 19 -0.82 13.88 11.69
CA GLY A 19 -0.29 15.01 12.46
C GLY A 19 0.65 14.66 13.62
N PHE A 20 0.97 13.38 13.81
CA PHE A 20 2.11 12.95 14.63
C PHE A 20 3.46 13.18 13.93
N LEU A 21 3.41 13.62 12.69
CA LEU A 21 4.55 14.02 11.86
C LEU A 21 4.57 15.54 11.80
N ASP A 22 5.73 16.15 11.55
CA ASP A 22 5.81 17.54 11.12
C ASP A 22 5.68 17.58 9.58
N PRO A 23 4.46 17.72 9.07
CA PRO A 23 4.20 17.61 7.64
C PRO A 23 4.47 18.89 6.89
N GLU A 24 4.55 20.04 7.58
CA GLU A 24 4.73 21.36 6.95
C GLU A 24 6.07 21.39 6.22
N GLU A 25 7.15 20.93 6.84
CA GLU A 25 8.47 20.89 6.21
C GLU A 25 8.51 20.01 4.94
N TYR A 26 7.85 18.85 4.96
CA TYR A 26 7.84 17.96 3.79
C TYR A 26 7.07 18.55 2.61
N PHE A 27 5.89 19.11 2.87
CA PHE A 27 5.05 19.66 1.80
C PHE A 27 5.54 21.01 1.29
N ASP A 28 6.25 21.80 2.10
CA ASP A 28 6.94 23.00 1.65
C ASP A 28 8.03 22.69 0.61
N ILE A 29 8.69 21.54 0.74
CA ILE A 29 9.74 21.10 -0.19
C ILE A 29 9.17 20.41 -1.43
N HIS A 30 8.19 19.51 -1.26
CA HIS A 30 7.71 18.62 -2.33
C HIS A 30 6.36 19.04 -2.93
N GLY A 31 5.62 19.91 -2.25
CA GLY A 31 4.27 20.31 -2.59
C GLY A 31 3.24 19.19 -2.39
N TYR A 32 2.05 19.55 -1.93
CA TYR A 32 0.94 18.60 -1.84
C TYR A 32 0.17 18.55 -3.16
N GLN A 33 -0.05 17.37 -3.70
CA GLN A 33 -0.84 17.19 -4.90
C GLN A 33 -1.89 16.09 -4.69
N LYS A 34 -3.15 16.43 -4.97
CA LYS A 34 -4.21 15.42 -5.09
C LYS A 34 -3.92 14.52 -6.28
N ARG A 35 -4.01 13.24 -6.05
CA ARG A 35 -3.77 12.23 -7.09
C ARG A 35 -5.04 11.40 -7.28
N PRO A 36 -5.87 11.73 -8.27
CA PRO A 36 -7.13 11.02 -8.52
C PRO A 36 -6.90 9.57 -8.95
N GLU A 37 -5.74 9.26 -9.50
CA GLU A 37 -5.32 7.91 -9.82
C GLU A 37 -3.80 7.78 -9.73
N VAL A 38 -3.32 6.75 -9.04
CA VAL A 38 -1.89 6.46 -8.82
C VAL A 38 -1.57 5.09 -9.39
N PHE A 39 -0.49 4.99 -10.14
CA PHE A 39 -0.09 3.81 -10.88
C PHE A 39 1.21 3.19 -10.33
N PRO A 40 1.38 1.86 -10.42
CA PRO A 40 2.68 1.26 -10.18
C PRO A 40 3.75 1.81 -11.14
N GLY A 41 4.95 2.01 -10.62
CA GLY A 41 6.01 2.65 -11.38
C GLY A 41 5.96 4.17 -11.34
N GLU A 42 5.32 4.74 -10.35
CA GLU A 42 5.37 6.16 -10.02
C GLU A 42 5.99 6.38 -8.65
N TRP A 43 6.48 7.59 -8.41
CA TRP A 43 6.86 8.05 -7.08
C TRP A 43 5.60 8.32 -6.27
N ILE A 44 5.56 7.81 -5.06
CA ILE A 44 4.44 7.96 -4.12
C ILE A 44 4.95 8.33 -2.73
N THR A 45 4.14 9.08 -2.01
CA THR A 45 4.43 9.42 -0.61
C THR A 45 4.16 8.22 0.28
N ALA A 46 5.10 7.93 1.17
CA ALA A 46 4.98 6.97 2.24
C ALA A 46 5.43 7.58 3.57
N ILE A 47 5.10 6.92 4.66
CA ILE A 47 5.54 7.25 6.01
C ILE A 47 6.44 6.10 6.46
N ASN A 48 7.68 6.41 6.83
CA ASN A 48 8.68 5.42 7.21
C ASN A 48 8.68 5.12 8.72
N ASN A 49 9.54 4.21 9.13
CA ASN A 49 9.67 3.76 10.52
C ASN A 49 10.41 4.76 11.45
N LYS A 50 10.77 5.93 10.94
CA LYS A 50 11.24 7.08 11.73
C LYS A 50 10.15 8.14 11.91
N TYR A 51 8.94 7.84 11.44
CA TYR A 51 7.81 8.77 11.40
C TYR A 51 8.06 9.98 10.50
N GLU A 52 8.77 9.77 9.38
CA GLU A 52 9.05 10.80 8.38
C GLU A 52 8.29 10.47 7.10
N PHE A 53 7.85 11.51 6.38
CA PHE A 53 7.40 11.36 5.01
C PHE A 53 8.60 11.09 4.10
N GLU A 54 8.45 10.13 3.20
CA GLU A 54 9.44 9.85 2.17
C GLU A 54 8.78 9.56 0.82
N GLU A 55 9.49 9.82 -0.27
CA GLU A 55 9.08 9.36 -1.59
C GLU A 55 9.67 7.99 -1.88
N ILE A 56 8.81 7.08 -2.32
CA ILE A 56 9.19 5.74 -2.75
C ILE A 56 8.73 5.47 -4.17
N TRP A 57 9.51 4.73 -4.92
CA TRP A 57 9.12 4.18 -6.20
C TRP A 57 8.20 2.97 -5.98
N TRP A 58 6.94 3.06 -6.40
CA TRP A 58 5.97 1.97 -6.20
C TRP A 58 6.25 0.79 -7.12
N THR A 59 7.28 0.08 -6.84
CA THR A 59 7.65 -1.23 -7.39
C THR A 59 8.96 -1.67 -6.73
N ILE A 60 9.04 -2.87 -6.21
CA ILE A 60 10.31 -3.50 -5.85
C ILE A 60 10.78 -4.31 -7.05
N GLU A 61 12.03 -4.09 -7.45
CA GLU A 61 12.69 -4.78 -8.54
C GLU A 61 14.00 -5.39 -8.02
N ASP A 62 14.26 -6.66 -8.35
CA ASP A 62 15.45 -7.38 -7.89
C ASP A 62 15.73 -8.58 -8.79
N TYR A 63 16.92 -9.17 -8.66
CA TYR A 63 17.25 -10.45 -9.24
C TYR A 63 17.05 -11.56 -8.22
N ASP A 64 16.42 -12.67 -8.61
CA ASP A 64 16.33 -13.85 -7.77
C ASP A 64 17.68 -14.59 -7.69
N SER A 65 17.72 -15.64 -6.86
CA SER A 65 18.94 -16.47 -6.66
C SER A 65 19.45 -17.15 -7.92
N LYS A 66 18.64 -17.16 -8.99
CA LYS A 66 19.00 -17.72 -10.31
C LYS A 66 19.37 -16.62 -11.32
N GLY A 67 19.47 -15.36 -10.88
CA GLY A 67 19.77 -14.23 -11.74
C GLY A 67 18.59 -13.78 -12.64
N LYS A 68 17.38 -14.25 -12.38
CA LYS A 68 16.19 -13.83 -13.11
C LYS A 68 15.61 -12.55 -12.52
N TRP A 69 15.38 -11.56 -13.38
CA TRP A 69 14.73 -10.31 -12.99
C TRP A 69 13.32 -10.55 -12.47
N GLN A 70 13.03 -9.99 -11.31
CA GLN A 70 11.74 -10.05 -10.65
C GLN A 70 11.22 -8.62 -10.43
N ARG A 71 9.92 -8.43 -10.62
CA ARG A 71 9.23 -7.17 -10.37
C ARG A 71 7.96 -7.41 -9.58
N ALA A 72 7.75 -6.64 -8.52
CA ALA A 72 6.57 -6.73 -7.68
C ALA A 72 6.03 -5.35 -7.36
N ILE A 73 4.72 -5.19 -7.50
CA ILE A 73 3.96 -4.00 -7.06
C ILE A 73 3.22 -4.27 -5.76
N ASN A 74 3.07 -5.56 -5.39
CA ASN A 74 2.46 -6.01 -4.15
C ASN A 74 3.24 -7.17 -3.55
N ALA A 75 3.15 -7.33 -2.24
CA ALA A 75 3.59 -8.51 -1.53
C ALA A 75 2.40 -9.17 -0.81
N ARG A 76 2.30 -10.49 -0.88
CA ARG A 76 1.25 -11.24 -0.19
C ARG A 76 1.62 -11.42 1.28
N SER A 77 0.70 -11.05 2.19
CA SER A 77 0.92 -11.22 3.62
C SER A 77 1.33 -12.64 3.99
N GLU A 78 0.72 -13.65 3.40
CA GLU A 78 0.94 -15.06 3.72
C GLU A 78 2.34 -15.58 3.37
N THR A 79 3.11 -14.84 2.58
CA THR A 79 4.42 -15.26 2.11
C THR A 79 5.56 -14.28 2.41
N LEU A 80 5.30 -13.21 3.18
CA LEU A 80 6.26 -12.14 3.46
C LEU A 80 7.60 -12.65 3.98
N THR A 81 7.58 -13.57 4.93
CA THR A 81 8.80 -14.12 5.53
C THR A 81 9.47 -15.22 4.68
N LYS A 82 8.77 -15.74 3.67
CA LYS A 82 9.25 -16.84 2.82
C LYS A 82 9.89 -16.34 1.52
N VAL A 83 9.53 -15.14 1.08
CA VAL A 83 10.04 -14.54 -0.17
C VAL A 83 11.24 -13.65 0.16
N PRO A 84 12.48 -14.00 -0.25
CA PRO A 84 13.69 -13.26 0.11
C PRO A 84 13.63 -11.77 -0.23
N MET A 85 12.99 -11.42 -1.35
CA MET A 85 12.78 -10.04 -1.78
C MET A 85 12.06 -9.18 -0.74
N PHE A 86 11.21 -9.77 0.11
CA PHE A 86 10.34 -9.08 1.06
C PHE A 86 10.71 -9.29 2.54
N ALA A 87 11.35 -10.42 2.86
CA ALA A 87 11.53 -10.84 4.25
C ALA A 87 12.30 -9.82 5.11
N ALA A 88 13.42 -9.31 4.60
CA ALA A 88 14.22 -8.32 5.31
C ALA A 88 13.49 -6.97 5.45
N ALA A 89 12.78 -6.54 4.41
CA ALA A 89 11.98 -5.32 4.42
C ALA A 89 10.81 -5.43 5.39
N PHE A 90 10.12 -6.56 5.43
CA PHE A 90 9.04 -6.80 6.39
C PHE A 90 9.53 -6.77 7.85
N ALA A 91 10.73 -7.27 8.10
CA ALA A 91 11.29 -7.23 9.45
C ALA A 91 11.69 -5.82 9.90
N ASN A 92 12.28 -5.01 9.02
CA ASN A 92 13.01 -3.82 9.43
C ASN A 92 12.54 -2.50 8.80
N ASP A 93 11.71 -2.55 7.76
CA ASP A 93 11.46 -1.40 6.89
C ASP A 93 10.01 -1.37 6.41
N ARG A 94 9.11 -1.36 7.40
CA ARG A 94 7.69 -1.21 7.19
C ARG A 94 7.34 0.25 7.00
N ILE A 95 6.37 0.50 6.13
CA ILE A 95 5.89 1.83 5.78
C ILE A 95 4.38 1.87 5.79
N LEU A 96 3.83 3.06 5.91
CA LEU A 96 2.42 3.35 5.65
C LEU A 96 2.31 4.11 4.33
N ILE A 97 1.35 3.73 3.50
CA ILE A 97 1.09 4.41 2.22
C ILE A 97 -0.29 5.05 2.29
N PRO A 98 -0.39 6.38 2.45
CA PRO A 98 -1.66 7.08 2.55
C PRO A 98 -2.52 6.96 1.29
N ALA A 99 -3.84 6.81 1.48
CA ALA A 99 -4.81 6.68 0.41
C ALA A 99 -6.21 7.14 0.82
N THR A 100 -7.07 7.41 -0.17
CA THR A 100 -8.50 7.71 0.02
C THR A 100 -9.42 6.74 -0.72
N GLY A 101 -8.87 5.79 -1.44
CA GLY A 101 -9.62 4.75 -2.14
C GLY A 101 -8.74 3.88 -3.01
N VAL A 102 -9.31 2.79 -3.50
CA VAL A 102 -8.63 1.82 -4.35
C VAL A 102 -9.50 1.49 -5.55
N PHE A 103 -8.88 1.28 -6.70
CA PHE A 103 -9.58 0.83 -7.88
C PHE A 103 -9.33 -0.66 -8.13
N GLU A 104 -10.41 -1.39 -8.37
CA GLU A 104 -10.35 -2.79 -8.79
C GLU A 104 -11.34 -3.06 -9.93
N TRP A 105 -11.14 -4.15 -10.62
CA TRP A 105 -11.90 -4.49 -11.82
C TRP A 105 -12.60 -5.84 -11.65
N GLN A 106 -13.91 -5.83 -11.88
CA GLN A 106 -14.71 -7.02 -11.93
C GLN A 106 -14.71 -7.59 -13.36
N LEU A 107 -14.25 -8.80 -13.51
CA LEU A 107 -14.28 -9.51 -14.78
C LEU A 107 -15.70 -9.99 -15.06
N GLN A 108 -16.25 -9.64 -16.22
CA GLN A 108 -17.57 -10.04 -16.68
C GLN A 108 -17.51 -11.34 -17.49
N PRO A 109 -18.65 -12.03 -17.69
CA PRO A 109 -18.72 -13.27 -18.50
C PRO A 109 -18.24 -13.08 -19.95
N ASP A 110 -18.47 -11.91 -20.53
CA ASP A 110 -18.02 -11.53 -21.88
C ASP A 110 -16.55 -11.11 -21.96
N LYS A 111 -15.79 -11.25 -20.83
CA LYS A 111 -14.40 -10.84 -20.64
C LYS A 111 -14.17 -9.32 -20.59
N SER A 112 -15.20 -8.51 -20.66
CA SER A 112 -15.09 -7.08 -20.31
C SER A 112 -14.80 -6.89 -18.83
N LYS A 113 -14.46 -5.66 -18.43
CA LYS A 113 -14.17 -5.34 -17.03
C LYS A 113 -14.91 -4.09 -16.62
N ILE A 114 -15.58 -4.15 -15.50
CA ILE A 114 -16.16 -2.97 -14.86
C ILE A 114 -15.18 -2.48 -13.80
N LYS A 115 -14.82 -1.20 -13.85
CA LYS A 115 -13.96 -0.54 -12.87
C LYS A 115 -14.80 -0.10 -11.68
N TYR A 116 -14.34 -0.41 -10.49
CA TYR A 116 -14.96 0.03 -9.24
C TYR A 116 -14.01 0.91 -8.44
N ASP A 117 -14.58 1.92 -7.81
CA ASP A 117 -13.95 2.77 -6.81
C ASP A 117 -14.38 2.27 -5.43
N LEU A 118 -13.42 1.72 -4.67
CA LEU A 118 -13.65 1.20 -3.33
C LEU A 118 -13.04 2.15 -2.29
N SER A 119 -13.73 2.31 -1.19
CA SER A 119 -13.33 3.11 -0.03
C SER A 119 -13.67 2.37 1.26
N PHE A 120 -13.28 2.93 2.39
CA PHE A 120 -13.54 2.38 3.72
C PHE A 120 -14.24 3.42 4.57
N ASP A 121 -14.71 3.02 5.78
CA ASP A 121 -15.34 3.95 6.73
C ASP A 121 -14.44 5.15 7.04
N GLU A 122 -13.12 4.92 7.15
CA GLU A 122 -12.15 5.99 7.26
C GLU A 122 -11.89 6.63 5.88
N PRO A 123 -12.20 7.93 5.70
CA PRO A 123 -12.04 8.60 4.40
C PRO A 123 -10.59 8.78 3.98
N ILE A 124 -9.67 8.83 4.94
CA ILE A 124 -8.21 8.83 4.75
C ILE A 124 -7.66 7.71 5.59
N PHE A 125 -6.99 6.77 4.96
CA PHE A 125 -6.41 5.60 5.59
C PHE A 125 -5.00 5.35 5.05
N ALA A 126 -4.29 4.36 5.62
CA ALA A 126 -3.00 3.95 5.10
C ALA A 126 -2.97 2.46 4.79
N PHE A 127 -2.42 2.12 3.62
CA PHE A 127 -2.05 0.74 3.33
C PHE A 127 -0.80 0.34 4.10
N ALA A 128 -0.76 -0.91 4.53
CA ALA A 128 0.48 -1.54 4.93
C ALA A 128 1.42 -1.66 3.72
N GLY A 129 2.64 -1.22 3.88
CA GLY A 129 3.69 -1.36 2.88
C GLY A 129 5.00 -1.82 3.49
N ILE A 130 5.90 -2.22 2.64
CA ILE A 130 7.31 -2.47 2.97
C ILE A 130 8.18 -1.78 1.93
N ALA A 131 9.36 -1.30 2.35
CA ALA A 131 10.29 -0.61 1.48
C ALA A 131 11.70 -1.17 1.58
N ARG A 132 12.50 -0.93 0.58
CA ARG A 132 13.93 -1.25 0.53
C ARG A 132 14.62 -0.45 -0.56
N ASN A 133 15.94 -0.35 -0.46
CA ASN A 133 16.73 0.16 -1.56
C ASN A 133 16.90 -0.93 -2.64
N CYS A 134 16.58 -0.59 -3.88
CA CYS A 134 16.75 -1.45 -5.05
C CYS A 134 17.83 -0.86 -5.97
N LYS A 135 18.73 -1.71 -6.45
CA LYS A 135 19.66 -1.32 -7.50
C LYS A 135 19.00 -1.56 -8.86
N ILE A 136 18.59 -0.47 -9.50
CA ILE A 136 17.96 -0.48 -10.82
C ILE A 136 18.95 0.12 -11.81
N LYS A 137 19.53 -0.72 -12.69
CA LYS A 137 20.68 -0.36 -13.51
C LYS A 137 21.82 0.12 -12.59
N ASP A 138 22.33 1.33 -12.78
CA ASP A 138 23.41 1.89 -11.97
C ASP A 138 22.93 2.88 -10.89
N GLN A 139 21.62 2.92 -10.63
CA GLN A 139 21.03 3.82 -9.63
C GLN A 139 20.43 3.03 -8.47
N ILE A 140 20.59 3.56 -7.26
CA ILE A 140 19.87 3.09 -6.09
C ILE A 140 18.59 3.91 -5.97
N LYS A 141 17.44 3.22 -5.96
CA LYS A 141 16.12 3.81 -5.72
C LYS A 141 15.51 3.29 -4.44
N ARG A 142 14.87 4.16 -3.70
CA ARG A 142 14.01 3.78 -2.59
C ARG A 142 12.71 3.20 -3.17
N CYS A 143 12.47 1.94 -2.98
CA CYS A 143 11.37 1.19 -3.59
C CYS A 143 10.43 0.63 -2.53
N GLY A 144 9.15 0.50 -2.86
CA GLY A 144 8.19 -0.11 -1.95
C GLY A 144 7.05 -0.81 -2.65
N VAL A 145 6.32 -1.61 -1.90
CA VAL A 145 5.14 -2.35 -2.36
C VAL A 145 4.03 -2.28 -1.33
N ILE A 146 2.77 -2.32 -1.80
CA ILE A 146 1.59 -2.46 -0.97
C ILE A 146 1.42 -3.94 -0.59
N LEU A 147 1.14 -4.21 0.70
CA LEU A 147 0.81 -5.54 1.15
C LEU A 147 -0.64 -5.89 0.79
N THR A 148 -0.86 -7.14 0.45
CA THR A 148 -2.20 -7.65 0.13
C THR A 148 -2.51 -8.90 0.96
N THR A 149 -3.78 -9.08 1.27
CA THR A 149 -4.31 -10.24 1.98
C THR A 149 -5.47 -10.86 1.20
N GLN A 150 -6.09 -11.90 1.73
CA GLN A 150 -7.30 -12.48 1.14
C GLN A 150 -8.43 -11.45 1.12
N ALA A 151 -9.26 -11.49 0.09
CA ALA A 151 -10.39 -10.60 -0.06
C ALA A 151 -11.49 -10.90 0.96
N ASN A 152 -12.11 -9.86 1.55
CA ASN A 152 -13.42 -9.96 2.16
C ASN A 152 -14.49 -10.19 1.07
N ASP A 153 -15.76 -10.31 1.45
CA ASP A 153 -16.81 -10.68 0.49
C ASP A 153 -17.01 -9.61 -0.59
N VAL A 154 -16.91 -8.31 -0.26
CA VAL A 154 -17.02 -7.22 -1.23
C VAL A 154 -15.87 -7.26 -2.23
N PHE A 155 -14.62 -7.35 -1.76
CA PHE A 155 -13.48 -7.46 -2.65
C PHE A 155 -13.47 -8.78 -3.42
N ARG A 156 -14.02 -9.86 -2.86
CA ARG A 156 -14.14 -11.15 -3.54
C ARG A 156 -15.06 -11.06 -4.75
N GLU A 157 -16.17 -10.34 -4.63
CA GLU A 157 -17.10 -10.11 -5.71
C GLU A 157 -16.47 -9.23 -6.81
N ILE A 158 -15.85 -8.11 -6.43
CA ILE A 158 -15.31 -7.15 -7.38
C ILE A 158 -13.99 -7.64 -7.97
N HIS A 159 -13.02 -8.04 -7.15
CA HIS A 159 -11.73 -8.57 -7.63
C HIS A 159 -11.80 -10.08 -7.86
N ASN A 160 -12.81 -10.52 -8.59
CA ASN A 160 -13.23 -11.93 -8.79
C ASN A 160 -12.23 -12.81 -9.56
N SER A 161 -11.15 -12.23 -10.07
CA SER A 161 -10.10 -12.97 -10.78
C SER A 161 -8.92 -13.39 -9.89
N LYS A 162 -8.72 -12.73 -8.73
CA LYS A 162 -7.56 -12.96 -7.85
C LYS A 162 -7.92 -13.09 -6.38
N TYR A 163 -9.10 -12.61 -5.97
CA TYR A 163 -9.60 -12.67 -4.59
C TYR A 163 -8.64 -12.06 -3.56
N ARG A 164 -8.15 -10.85 -3.86
CA ARG A 164 -7.20 -10.12 -3.02
C ARG A 164 -7.71 -8.73 -2.72
N GLN A 165 -7.33 -8.22 -1.54
CA GLN A 165 -7.50 -6.81 -1.17
C GLN A 165 -6.19 -6.26 -0.58
N PRO A 166 -5.98 -4.95 -0.59
CA PRO A 166 -4.87 -4.35 0.13
C PRO A 166 -5.05 -4.51 1.64
N VAL A 167 -3.96 -4.60 2.37
CA VAL A 167 -3.97 -4.52 3.82
C VAL A 167 -4.04 -3.05 4.22
N VAL A 168 -5.05 -2.69 4.98
CA VAL A 168 -5.20 -1.36 5.59
C VAL A 168 -4.83 -1.46 7.06
N ILE A 169 -3.94 -0.59 7.52
CA ILE A 169 -3.60 -0.47 8.93
C ILE A 169 -4.56 0.53 9.56
N ARG A 170 -5.13 0.20 10.72
CA ARG A 170 -5.97 1.12 11.48
C ARG A 170 -5.11 2.19 12.14
N GLU A 171 -5.64 3.39 12.30
CA GLU A 171 -4.91 4.53 12.85
C GLU A 171 -4.26 4.21 14.20
N GLN A 172 -4.98 3.55 15.07
CA GLN A 172 -4.48 3.13 16.39
C GLN A 172 -3.31 2.14 16.35
N ASP A 173 -3.06 1.50 15.21
CA ASP A 173 -2.00 0.51 15.01
C ASP A 173 -0.80 1.10 14.22
N TYR A 174 -0.82 2.38 13.81
CA TYR A 174 0.23 2.97 12.98
C TYR A 174 1.61 2.92 13.64
N GLU A 175 1.69 3.33 14.91
CA GLU A 175 2.95 3.30 15.65
C GLU A 175 3.48 1.89 15.81
N GLU A 176 2.62 0.94 16.16
CA GLU A 176 3.02 -0.46 16.31
C GLU A 176 3.45 -1.07 14.97
N TRP A 177 2.78 -0.73 13.87
CA TRP A 177 3.16 -1.17 12.54
C TRP A 177 4.54 -0.67 12.14
N LEU A 178 4.85 0.60 12.42
CA LEU A 178 6.11 1.24 12.06
C LEU A 178 7.27 0.87 12.99
N ASP A 179 7.04 0.43 14.23
CA ASP A 179 8.09 0.10 15.19
C ASP A 179 8.93 -1.12 14.75
N PRO A 180 10.20 -0.93 14.32
CA PRO A 180 11.03 -2.03 13.84
C PRO A 180 11.39 -3.05 14.92
N LYS A 181 11.21 -2.69 16.20
CA LYS A 181 11.49 -3.57 17.34
C LYS A 181 10.32 -4.50 17.66
N ARG A 182 9.16 -4.25 17.10
CA ARG A 182 7.97 -5.06 17.36
C ARG A 182 8.14 -6.48 16.80
N PRO A 183 7.89 -7.52 17.59
CA PRO A 183 7.97 -8.91 17.12
C PRO A 183 7.05 -9.16 15.93
N LEU A 184 7.55 -9.80 14.88
CA LEU A 184 6.75 -10.09 13.68
C LEU A 184 5.49 -10.91 13.99
N SER A 185 5.54 -11.76 15.04
CA SER A 185 4.39 -12.55 15.50
C SER A 185 3.19 -11.71 15.91
N GLU A 186 3.41 -10.49 16.41
CA GLU A 186 2.35 -9.58 16.85
C GLU A 186 1.72 -8.81 15.67
N LEU A 187 2.47 -8.63 14.58
CA LEU A 187 2.02 -7.88 13.42
C LEU A 187 1.00 -8.63 12.55
N TRP A 188 0.95 -9.96 12.64
CA TRP A 188 0.04 -10.78 11.81
C TRP A 188 -1.43 -10.45 12.02
N ARG A 189 -1.80 -9.95 13.20
CA ARG A 189 -3.18 -9.51 13.47
C ARG A 189 -3.62 -8.35 12.58
N MET A 190 -2.67 -7.47 12.20
CA MET A 190 -2.91 -6.30 11.35
C MET A 190 -2.99 -6.65 9.85
N LEU A 191 -2.51 -7.83 9.46
CA LEU A 191 -2.48 -8.27 8.07
C LEU A 191 -3.78 -8.94 7.61
N LYS A 192 -4.82 -8.88 8.42
CA LYS A 192 -6.15 -9.42 8.11
C LYS A 192 -6.91 -8.45 7.20
N PRO A 193 -7.86 -8.97 6.41
CA PRO A 193 -8.77 -8.12 5.66
C PRO A 193 -9.62 -7.26 6.60
N LEU A 194 -9.94 -6.03 6.20
CA LEU A 194 -11.02 -5.28 6.86
C LEU A 194 -12.35 -6.00 6.64
N PRO A 195 -13.29 -5.90 7.59
CA PRO A 195 -14.64 -6.45 7.45
C PRO A 195 -15.36 -5.93 6.20
N ALA A 196 -16.26 -6.73 5.65
CA ALA A 196 -17.00 -6.36 4.44
C ALA A 196 -17.93 -5.16 4.68
N GLU A 197 -18.50 -5.07 5.87
CA GLU A 197 -19.36 -3.97 6.32
C GLU A 197 -18.68 -2.61 6.38
N GLU A 198 -17.36 -2.58 6.50
CA GLU A 198 -16.54 -1.36 6.47
C GLU A 198 -16.06 -1.01 5.05
N THR A 199 -16.43 -1.80 4.04
CA THR A 199 -15.98 -1.62 2.65
C THR A 199 -17.11 -1.10 1.78
N HIS A 200 -16.93 0.07 1.18
CA HIS A 200 -17.90 0.71 0.30
C HIS A 200 -17.39 0.70 -1.13
N PHE A 201 -18.31 0.66 -2.10
CA PHE A 201 -17.93 0.65 -3.50
C PHE A 201 -18.97 1.35 -4.38
N ARG A 202 -18.51 1.83 -5.51
CA ARG A 202 -19.33 2.34 -6.61
C ARG A 202 -18.64 2.04 -7.94
N ILE A 203 -19.40 2.02 -9.01
CA ILE A 203 -18.80 1.97 -10.36
C ILE A 203 -18.00 3.27 -10.54
N ALA A 204 -16.78 3.14 -10.99
CA ALA A 204 -15.94 4.28 -11.31
C ALA A 204 -16.26 4.80 -12.72
N ASP A 205 -16.25 6.13 -12.87
CA ASP A 205 -16.40 6.81 -14.15
C ASP A 205 -15.19 6.57 -15.06
#